data_fc906ff002645047cb8fd4cb79bac358
#
_entry.id   fc906ff002645047cb8fd4cb79bac358
#
_cell.length_a   1.000
_cell.length_b   1.000
_cell.length_c   1.000
_cell.angle_alpha   90.00
_cell.angle_beta   90.00
_cell.angle_gamma   90.00
#
_symmetry.space_group_name_H-M   'P 1'
#
loop_
_entity.id
_entity.type
_entity.pdbx_description
1 polymer ?
#
loop_
_entity_poly.entity_id
_entity_poly.type
_entity_poly.pdbx_seq_one_letter_code
_entity_poly.pdbx_strand_id
1 'polypeptide(L)'
;NDHRDAWEIVRRADHPNIGLIVDSFHTLARELDPNTIRSIPGDKIFFVQLADAPAIDMDLFHWSRHYRCMPGEGDLDVTKFMSAVAATGYDGYVSLEIFNDQFRGGSPKTISIDGHRSLVYLMDRVKRSEPGIVMEVPEMPDRVRASGIEFIEFAADEKEAEELGSQLTALGFKKAGRHIAKDVRLWRQGDINIVINTEREGFAHSSYLVHGTTVCDIGLKVEDAAATVERARQLGATLFEQPVGPGELSIPAIRGVGGGIMHFLDSHSDLARVWEIEFKPEDDQAPGLDVGLTGIDHLAQTMNYEEMLTWLLFYTSIFDTRKTPMVDVVDPAGLVRSQAIENPEGSLRITLNGAENNKTLAGHFISESFGSAVQHVAFKTDDIFATAELLKKTGFVPLAISPNYYDDLDARFALDQDLLTRLQSACILYDRDEQGEYFQIYSPNYGEGFFF
;
A
#
# COMPACT_ATOMS: atom_id res chain seq x y z
N ASN A 1 28.46 0.17 20.61
CA ASN A 1 28.66 -0.86 21.61
C ASN A 1 28.39 -2.23 21.01
N ASP A 2 29.14 -3.25 21.46
CA ASP A 2 28.96 -4.63 21.03
C ASP A 2 28.36 -5.43 22.19
N HIS A 3 27.26 -6.13 21.96
CA HIS A 3 26.60 -6.91 23.00
C HIS A 3 27.50 -8.01 23.55
N ARG A 4 28.49 -8.51 22.79
CA ARG A 4 29.45 -9.51 23.21
C ARG A 4 30.42 -8.94 24.25
N ASP A 5 30.92 -7.71 24.03
CA ASP A 5 31.79 -7.03 25.00
C ASP A 5 31.04 -6.70 26.29
N ALA A 6 29.78 -6.24 26.14
CA ALA A 6 28.90 -5.97 27.27
C ALA A 6 28.60 -7.26 28.07
N TRP A 7 28.36 -8.38 27.40
CA TRP A 7 28.17 -9.67 28.04
C TRP A 7 29.42 -10.12 28.82
N GLU A 8 30.60 -9.91 28.26
CA GLU A 8 31.84 -10.27 28.97
C GLU A 8 32.01 -9.48 30.28
N ILE A 9 31.59 -8.22 30.29
CA ILE A 9 31.59 -7.39 31.51
C ILE A 9 30.58 -7.91 32.53
N VAL A 10 29.35 -8.22 32.12
CA VAL A 10 28.30 -8.78 32.99
C VAL A 10 28.72 -10.13 33.56
N ARG A 11 29.28 -11.01 32.72
CA ARG A 11 29.75 -12.31 33.09
C ARG A 11 30.90 -12.25 34.13
N ARG A 12 31.83 -11.31 33.99
CA ARG A 12 32.93 -11.10 34.92
C ARG A 12 32.49 -10.44 36.23
N ALA A 13 31.49 -9.58 36.17
CA ALA A 13 30.92 -8.94 37.37
C ALA A 13 30.21 -9.93 38.26
N ASP A 14 29.64 -10.99 37.68
CA ASP A 14 28.94 -12.09 38.35
C ASP A 14 28.02 -11.63 39.49
N HIS A 15 27.21 -10.63 39.21
CA HIS A 15 26.34 -10.05 40.23
C HIS A 15 24.85 -10.14 39.79
N PRO A 16 23.92 -10.50 40.70
CA PRO A 16 22.52 -10.72 40.32
C PRO A 16 21.82 -9.46 39.82
N ASN A 17 22.23 -8.27 40.22
CA ASN A 17 21.63 -6.99 39.81
C ASN A 17 22.38 -6.33 38.65
N ILE A 18 23.27 -7.06 37.97
CA ILE A 18 23.95 -6.58 36.75
C ILE A 18 23.55 -7.49 35.59
N GLY A 19 22.97 -6.88 34.56
CA GLY A 19 22.52 -7.56 33.36
C GLY A 19 22.67 -6.68 32.13
N LEU A 20 22.22 -7.20 31.01
CA LEU A 20 22.31 -6.55 29.69
C LEU A 20 21.03 -5.82 29.33
N ILE A 21 21.20 -4.69 28.66
CA ILE A 21 20.23 -4.16 27.72
C ILE A 21 20.71 -4.57 26.32
N VAL A 22 19.87 -5.23 25.55
CA VAL A 22 20.15 -5.57 24.15
C VAL A 22 19.23 -4.75 23.24
N ASP A 23 19.83 -4.13 22.23
CA ASP A 23 19.16 -3.24 21.29
C ASP A 23 19.33 -3.76 19.87
N SER A 24 18.22 -3.93 19.14
CA SER A 24 18.23 -4.48 17.78
C SER A 24 18.98 -3.58 16.80
N PHE A 25 18.78 -2.26 16.87
CA PHE A 25 19.49 -1.33 16.00
C PHE A 25 21.00 -1.40 16.21
N HIS A 26 21.46 -1.34 17.44
CA HIS A 26 22.89 -1.38 17.75
C HIS A 26 23.58 -2.72 17.40
N THR A 27 22.80 -3.80 17.32
CA THR A 27 23.29 -5.10 16.87
C THR A 27 23.31 -5.17 15.33
N LEU A 28 22.19 -4.86 14.69
CA LEU A 28 21.98 -5.09 13.26
C LEU A 28 22.65 -4.04 12.37
N ALA A 29 22.57 -2.75 12.73
CA ALA A 29 23.21 -1.67 11.98
C ALA A 29 24.75 -1.72 11.99
N ARG A 30 25.32 -2.55 12.85
CA ARG A 30 26.75 -2.85 12.89
C ARG A 30 27.08 -4.23 12.32
N GLU A 31 26.13 -4.86 11.65
CA GLU A 31 26.30 -6.18 11.04
C GLU A 31 26.79 -7.28 12.00
N LEU A 32 26.48 -7.13 13.30
CA LEU A 32 26.81 -8.17 14.28
C LEU A 32 25.85 -9.35 14.11
N ASP A 33 26.36 -10.57 14.18
CA ASP A 33 25.50 -11.75 14.11
C ASP A 33 24.63 -11.90 15.38
N PRO A 34 23.30 -11.74 15.27
CA PRO A 34 22.39 -11.86 16.40
C PRO A 34 22.42 -13.23 17.06
N ASN A 35 22.81 -14.28 16.33
CA ASN A 35 22.88 -15.64 16.90
C ASN A 35 23.85 -15.76 18.07
N THR A 36 24.82 -14.86 18.20
CA THR A 36 25.70 -14.81 19.36
C THR A 36 24.98 -14.52 20.69
N ILE A 37 23.78 -13.89 20.61
CA ILE A 37 22.91 -13.63 21.77
C ILE A 37 22.36 -14.92 22.36
N ARG A 38 22.16 -15.98 21.56
CA ARG A 38 21.60 -17.27 22.00
C ARG A 38 22.46 -17.96 23.13
N SER A 39 23.72 -17.60 23.26
CA SER A 39 24.60 -18.10 24.29
C SER A 39 24.50 -17.35 25.62
N ILE A 40 23.75 -16.27 25.69
CA ILE A 40 23.57 -15.46 26.90
C ILE A 40 22.38 -16.01 27.67
N PRO A 41 22.51 -16.29 28.97
CA PRO A 41 21.37 -16.71 29.80
C PRO A 41 20.28 -15.65 29.81
N GLY A 42 19.02 -16.03 29.61
CA GLY A 42 17.90 -15.10 29.52
C GLY A 42 17.68 -14.26 30.79
N ASP A 43 17.99 -14.81 31.95
CA ASP A 43 17.94 -14.11 33.24
C ASP A 43 19.02 -13.03 33.40
N LYS A 44 19.99 -12.97 32.50
CA LYS A 44 21.01 -11.91 32.41
C LYS A 44 20.69 -10.84 31.38
N ILE A 45 19.63 -10.99 30.60
CA ILE A 45 19.06 -9.94 29.76
C ILE A 45 17.97 -9.25 30.57
N PHE A 46 18.18 -7.99 30.93
CA PHE A 46 17.26 -7.25 31.81
C PHE A 46 16.25 -6.42 31.01
N PHE A 47 16.63 -6.03 29.79
CA PHE A 47 15.77 -5.22 28.96
C PHE A 47 16.11 -5.40 27.46
N VAL A 48 15.08 -5.41 26.63
CA VAL A 48 15.22 -5.50 25.17
C VAL A 48 14.64 -4.25 24.54
N GLN A 49 15.44 -3.58 23.71
CA GLN A 49 15.04 -2.43 22.92
C GLN A 49 14.95 -2.84 21.45
N LEU A 50 13.84 -2.48 20.81
CA LEU A 50 13.58 -2.79 19.42
C LEU A 50 13.45 -1.51 18.60
N ALA A 51 14.16 -1.50 17.50
CA ALA A 51 13.99 -0.58 16.39
C ALA A 51 14.42 -1.27 15.11
N ASP A 52 13.79 -0.90 14.02
CA ASP A 52 14.19 -1.16 12.66
C ASP A 52 14.79 0.13 12.06
N ALA A 53 15.30 0.09 10.84
CA ALA A 53 15.74 1.28 10.11
C ALA A 53 15.88 0.96 8.61
N PRO A 54 15.71 1.94 7.72
CA PRO A 54 16.01 1.78 6.31
C PRO A 54 17.52 1.55 6.10
N ALA A 55 17.90 0.72 5.12
CA ALA A 55 19.29 0.47 4.76
C ALA A 55 19.90 1.68 4.02
N ILE A 56 20.47 2.60 4.76
CA ILE A 56 21.09 3.83 4.24
C ILE A 56 22.56 3.87 4.65
N ASP A 57 23.44 4.16 3.70
CA ASP A 57 24.87 4.37 3.98
C ASP A 57 25.08 5.79 4.56
N MET A 58 25.17 5.86 5.88
CA MET A 58 25.40 7.11 6.60
C MET A 58 26.13 6.89 7.93
N ASP A 59 26.51 7.99 8.57
CA ASP A 59 27.07 7.94 9.92
C ASP A 59 26.13 7.24 10.91
N LEU A 60 26.64 6.24 11.62
CA LEU A 60 25.87 5.38 12.50
C LEU A 60 25.15 6.15 13.63
N PHE A 61 25.76 7.24 14.13
CA PHE A 61 25.15 8.04 15.19
C PHE A 61 23.98 8.85 14.65
N HIS A 62 24.13 9.44 13.45
CA HIS A 62 23.06 10.16 12.78
C HIS A 62 21.92 9.22 12.41
N TRP A 63 22.23 8.07 11.83
CA TRP A 63 21.25 7.03 11.51
C TRP A 63 20.43 6.60 12.75
N SER A 64 21.12 6.30 13.86
CA SER A 64 20.49 5.91 15.12
C SER A 64 19.54 6.99 15.71
N ARG A 65 19.79 8.27 15.43
CA ARG A 65 19.05 9.37 16.08
C ARG A 65 17.88 9.89 15.27
N HIS A 66 17.86 9.63 13.96
CA HIS A 66 16.90 10.29 13.06
C HIS A 66 16.12 9.34 12.18
N TYR A 67 16.53 8.06 12.03
CA TYR A 67 15.98 7.15 11.02
C TYR A 67 15.50 5.82 11.57
N ARG A 68 15.40 5.64 12.88
CA ARG A 68 14.80 4.43 13.43
C ARG A 68 13.32 4.39 13.11
N CYS A 69 12.81 3.21 12.79
CA CYS A 69 11.39 2.98 12.53
C CYS A 69 10.90 1.73 13.30
N MET A 70 9.61 1.46 13.21
CA MET A 70 9.02 0.29 13.88
C MET A 70 9.52 -1.01 13.24
N PRO A 71 9.67 -2.10 14.00
CA PRO A 71 9.97 -3.43 13.45
C PRO A 71 9.05 -3.81 12.29
N GLY A 72 9.64 -4.10 11.13
CA GLY A 72 8.93 -4.42 9.88
C GLY A 72 8.73 -3.25 8.92
N GLU A 73 9.01 -2.03 9.32
CA GLU A 73 9.01 -0.86 8.43
C GLU A 73 10.36 -0.66 7.72
N GLY A 74 11.45 -1.01 8.39
CA GLY A 74 12.82 -0.88 7.87
C GLY A 74 13.32 -2.11 7.11
N ASP A 75 14.64 -2.18 6.97
CA ASP A 75 15.34 -3.21 6.19
C ASP A 75 16.25 -4.09 7.07
N LEU A 76 16.31 -3.83 8.39
CA LEU A 76 17.08 -4.63 9.31
C LEU A 76 16.36 -5.96 9.66
N ASP A 77 17.10 -7.04 9.80
CA ASP A 77 16.51 -8.36 10.18
C ASP A 77 16.18 -8.43 11.68
N VAL A 78 15.21 -7.60 12.11
CA VAL A 78 14.76 -7.57 13.50
C VAL A 78 14.12 -8.90 13.91
N THR A 79 13.59 -9.67 12.96
CA THR A 79 13.05 -11.02 13.24
C THR A 79 14.17 -11.96 13.71
N LYS A 80 15.30 -11.99 13.01
CA LYS A 80 16.45 -12.80 13.40
C LYS A 80 17.02 -12.39 14.78
N PHE A 81 17.06 -11.07 15.06
CA PHE A 81 17.47 -10.56 16.36
C PHE A 81 16.52 -11.05 17.47
N MET A 82 15.21 -10.85 17.30
CA MET A 82 14.23 -11.23 18.31
C MET A 82 14.14 -12.75 18.49
N SER A 83 14.31 -13.53 17.42
CA SER A 83 14.44 -15.00 17.49
C SER A 83 15.62 -15.42 18.37
N ALA A 84 16.77 -14.74 18.23
CA ALA A 84 17.93 -15.03 19.06
C ALA A 84 17.69 -14.68 20.54
N VAL A 85 17.02 -13.57 20.82
CA VAL A 85 16.63 -13.18 22.19
C VAL A 85 15.65 -14.21 22.78
N ALA A 86 14.58 -14.54 22.06
CA ALA A 86 13.56 -15.49 22.53
C ALA A 86 14.16 -16.88 22.83
N ALA A 87 15.12 -17.32 22.02
CA ALA A 87 15.83 -18.60 22.24
C ALA A 87 16.66 -18.67 23.54
N THR A 88 16.95 -17.53 24.18
CA THR A 88 17.61 -17.47 25.48
C THR A 88 16.70 -17.83 26.66
N GLY A 89 15.39 -17.88 26.43
CA GLY A 89 14.37 -17.96 27.46
C GLY A 89 14.08 -16.62 28.15
N TYR A 90 14.44 -15.50 27.53
CA TYR A 90 14.10 -14.18 28.04
C TYR A 90 12.58 -14.01 28.16
N ASP A 91 12.11 -13.59 29.31
CA ASP A 91 10.69 -13.43 29.69
C ASP A 91 10.39 -12.00 30.18
N GLY A 92 11.22 -11.05 29.84
CA GLY A 92 11.09 -9.65 30.25
C GLY A 92 10.38 -8.77 29.23
N TYR A 93 10.37 -7.47 29.51
CA TYR A 93 9.73 -6.48 28.65
C TYR A 93 10.49 -6.23 27.36
N VAL A 94 9.74 -6.02 26.29
CA VAL A 94 10.23 -5.58 24.98
C VAL A 94 9.76 -4.13 24.76
N SER A 95 10.68 -3.24 24.49
CA SER A 95 10.43 -1.80 24.36
C SER A 95 10.74 -1.33 22.95
N LEU A 96 9.86 -0.54 22.36
CA LEU A 96 10.17 0.21 21.15
C LEU A 96 11.01 1.44 21.49
N GLU A 97 12.13 1.62 20.80
CA GLU A 97 13.00 2.78 20.95
C GLU A 97 13.21 3.47 19.61
N ILE A 98 12.22 4.27 19.21
CA ILE A 98 12.13 4.86 17.88
C ILE A 98 12.56 6.33 17.92
N PHE A 99 13.80 6.59 17.51
CA PHE A 99 14.30 7.94 17.27
C PHE A 99 14.14 8.29 15.79
N ASN A 100 13.06 9.01 15.49
CA ASN A 100 12.70 9.41 14.14
C ASN A 100 12.07 10.80 14.16
N ASP A 101 12.59 11.71 13.33
CA ASP A 101 12.11 13.10 13.32
C ASP A 101 10.69 13.21 12.77
N GLN A 102 10.26 12.29 11.90
CA GLN A 102 8.94 12.28 11.28
C GLN A 102 7.83 11.87 12.26
N PHE A 103 8.10 10.92 13.16
CA PHE A 103 7.12 10.52 14.17
C PHE A 103 6.71 11.63 15.11
N ARG A 104 7.53 12.68 15.24
CA ARG A 104 7.21 13.85 16.08
C ARG A 104 6.03 14.67 15.55
N GLY A 105 5.78 14.64 14.23
CA GLY A 105 4.64 15.28 13.58
C GLY A 105 3.36 14.43 13.56
N GLY A 106 3.47 13.13 13.80
CA GLY A 106 2.37 12.18 13.70
C GLY A 106 1.41 12.18 14.89
N SER A 107 0.25 11.55 14.70
CA SER A 107 -0.73 11.34 15.76
C SER A 107 -0.22 10.35 16.81
N PRO A 108 -0.13 10.70 18.10
CA PRO A 108 0.28 9.74 19.14
C PRO A 108 -0.58 8.47 19.20
N LYS A 109 -1.87 8.59 18.88
CA LYS A 109 -2.78 7.45 18.84
C LYS A 109 -2.40 6.49 17.71
N THR A 110 -2.17 7.00 16.51
CA THR A 110 -1.76 6.19 15.36
C THR A 110 -0.42 5.52 15.61
N ILE A 111 0.56 6.28 16.09
CA ILE A 111 1.90 5.77 16.43
C ILE A 111 1.81 4.64 17.47
N SER A 112 0.93 4.76 18.47
CA SER A 112 0.75 3.71 19.49
C SER A 112 0.13 2.43 18.90
N ILE A 113 -0.84 2.57 18.00
CA ILE A 113 -1.44 1.43 17.28
C ILE A 113 -0.39 0.74 16.41
N ASP A 114 0.41 1.50 15.69
CA ASP A 114 1.47 0.96 14.83
C ASP A 114 2.57 0.29 15.64
N GLY A 115 2.96 0.88 16.76
CA GLY A 115 3.89 0.25 17.69
C GLY A 115 3.38 -1.11 18.19
N HIS A 116 2.12 -1.20 18.58
CA HIS A 116 1.50 -2.47 18.96
C HIS A 116 1.45 -3.45 17.79
N ARG A 117 1.01 -3.00 16.60
CA ARG A 117 0.98 -3.80 15.36
C ARG A 117 2.35 -4.38 15.04
N SER A 118 3.39 -3.54 15.10
CA SER A 118 4.75 -3.96 14.79
C SER A 118 5.26 -5.05 15.72
N LEU A 119 4.98 -4.94 17.02
CA LEU A 119 5.36 -5.94 18.01
C LEU A 119 4.60 -7.26 17.83
N VAL A 120 3.28 -7.20 17.64
CA VAL A 120 2.47 -8.40 17.39
C VAL A 120 2.91 -9.10 16.10
N TYR A 121 3.13 -8.33 15.03
CA TYR A 121 3.62 -8.85 13.75
C TYR A 121 5.02 -9.47 13.87
N LEU A 122 5.94 -8.80 14.56
CA LEU A 122 7.28 -9.32 14.81
C LEU A 122 7.24 -10.67 15.56
N MET A 123 6.47 -10.73 16.64
CA MET A 123 6.36 -11.95 17.46
C MET A 123 5.67 -13.10 16.71
N ASP A 124 4.67 -12.81 15.88
CA ASP A 124 4.07 -13.80 14.95
C ASP A 124 5.13 -14.37 13.99
N ARG A 125 5.98 -13.52 13.40
CA ARG A 125 7.08 -13.94 12.52
C ARG A 125 8.11 -14.80 13.26
N VAL A 126 8.49 -14.44 14.49
CA VAL A 126 9.42 -15.22 15.31
C VAL A 126 8.84 -16.60 15.59
N LYS A 127 7.57 -16.69 16.03
CA LYS A 127 6.88 -17.94 16.30
C LYS A 127 6.86 -18.87 15.08
N ARG A 128 6.62 -18.30 13.89
CA ARG A 128 6.57 -19.06 12.63
C ARG A 128 7.94 -19.50 12.14
N SER A 129 8.96 -18.67 12.32
CA SER A 129 10.33 -19.00 11.90
C SER A 129 11.00 -20.04 12.80
N GLU A 130 10.64 -20.07 14.08
CA GLU A 130 11.21 -20.99 15.08
C GLU A 130 10.12 -21.61 15.99
N PRO A 131 9.35 -22.58 15.48
CA PRO A 131 8.22 -23.19 16.21
C PRO A 131 8.62 -23.89 17.53
N GLY A 132 9.91 -24.18 17.71
CA GLY A 132 10.45 -24.78 18.94
C GLY A 132 10.59 -23.79 20.10
N ILE A 133 10.48 -22.50 19.87
CA ILE A 133 10.53 -21.49 20.93
C ILE A 133 9.15 -21.36 21.57
N VAL A 134 9.08 -21.54 22.88
CA VAL A 134 7.84 -21.36 23.64
C VAL A 134 7.62 -19.87 23.88
N MET A 135 6.55 -19.32 23.32
CA MET A 135 6.13 -17.93 23.49
C MET A 135 4.62 -17.83 23.59
N GLU A 136 4.15 -16.96 24.47
CA GLU A 136 2.74 -16.55 24.50
C GLU A 136 2.52 -15.44 23.48
N VAL A 137 2.08 -15.81 22.29
CA VAL A 137 1.74 -14.90 21.19
C VAL A 137 0.31 -15.22 20.74
N PRO A 138 -0.53 -14.22 20.44
CA PRO A 138 -1.85 -14.47 19.86
C PRO A 138 -1.76 -15.40 18.65
N GLU A 139 -2.68 -16.34 18.53
CA GLU A 139 -2.81 -17.12 17.31
C GLU A 139 -3.51 -16.27 16.25
N MET A 140 -2.81 -16.03 15.16
CA MET A 140 -3.35 -15.29 14.01
C MET A 140 -3.39 -16.19 12.79
N PRO A 141 -4.36 -15.99 11.87
CA PRO A 141 -4.29 -16.53 10.53
C PRO A 141 -2.95 -16.17 9.87
N ASP A 142 -2.52 -16.93 8.87
CA ASP A 142 -1.36 -16.60 8.05
C ASP A 142 -1.56 -15.26 7.35
N ARG A 143 -0.48 -14.65 6.86
CA ARG A 143 -0.60 -13.50 5.95
C ARG A 143 -1.36 -13.97 4.72
N VAL A 144 -2.37 -13.18 4.34
CA VAL A 144 -3.33 -13.60 3.34
C VAL A 144 -2.81 -13.30 1.93
N ARG A 145 -2.96 -14.24 1.02
CA ARG A 145 -2.71 -13.99 -0.41
C ARG A 145 -3.83 -13.11 -0.96
N ALA A 146 -3.43 -11.94 -1.45
CA ALA A 146 -4.29 -11.06 -2.24
C ALA A 146 -3.85 -11.16 -3.70
N SER A 147 -4.72 -11.64 -4.57
CA SER A 147 -4.40 -11.95 -5.97
C SER A 147 -4.67 -10.81 -6.94
N GLY A 148 -5.17 -9.68 -6.46
CA GLY A 148 -5.44 -8.50 -7.27
C GLY A 148 -6.56 -7.63 -6.72
N ILE A 149 -6.93 -6.63 -7.52
CA ILE A 149 -8.02 -5.72 -7.22
C ILE A 149 -9.28 -6.24 -7.90
N GLU A 150 -10.36 -6.42 -7.13
CA GLU A 150 -11.67 -6.87 -7.66
C GLU A 150 -12.46 -5.70 -8.20
N PHE A 151 -12.48 -4.58 -7.47
CA PHE A 151 -13.17 -3.37 -7.89
C PHE A 151 -12.57 -2.10 -7.27
N ILE A 152 -12.91 -0.98 -7.87
CA ILE A 152 -12.70 0.36 -7.36
C ILE A 152 -14.04 1.06 -7.30
N GLU A 153 -14.42 1.63 -6.15
CA GLU A 153 -15.64 2.40 -6.01
C GLU A 153 -15.33 3.89 -5.82
N PHE A 154 -15.98 4.69 -6.65
CA PHE A 154 -15.97 6.15 -6.53
C PHE A 154 -17.23 6.65 -5.85
N ALA A 155 -17.07 7.53 -4.88
CA ALA A 155 -18.15 8.36 -4.39
C ALA A 155 -18.24 9.62 -5.26
N ALA A 156 -19.45 9.99 -5.70
CA ALA A 156 -19.68 11.15 -6.54
C ALA A 156 -21.10 11.70 -6.36
N ASP A 157 -21.33 12.97 -6.71
CA ASP A 157 -22.69 13.44 -6.96
C ASP A 157 -23.17 13.01 -8.36
N GLU A 158 -24.44 13.28 -8.66
CA GLU A 158 -25.07 12.89 -9.94
C GLU A 158 -24.36 13.51 -11.15
N LYS A 159 -23.94 14.79 -11.05
CA LYS A 159 -23.28 15.51 -12.15
C LYS A 159 -21.87 14.99 -12.38
N GLU A 160 -21.10 14.86 -11.32
CA GLU A 160 -19.73 14.37 -11.37
C GLU A 160 -19.67 12.88 -11.75
N ALA A 161 -20.69 12.10 -11.38
CA ALA A 161 -20.85 10.72 -11.84
C ALA A 161 -21.05 10.61 -13.35
N GLU A 162 -21.76 11.57 -13.97
CA GLU A 162 -21.90 11.64 -15.44
C GLU A 162 -20.58 12.03 -16.11
N GLU A 163 -19.83 12.96 -15.54
CA GLU A 163 -18.50 13.37 -16.02
C GLU A 163 -17.50 12.21 -15.93
N LEU A 164 -17.44 11.52 -14.77
CA LEU A 164 -16.60 10.34 -14.59
C LEU A 164 -17.03 9.20 -15.53
N GLY A 165 -18.35 8.98 -15.69
CA GLY A 165 -18.89 8.02 -16.64
C GLY A 165 -18.48 8.29 -18.09
N SER A 166 -18.38 9.57 -18.48
CA SER A 166 -17.87 9.97 -19.79
C SER A 166 -16.38 9.64 -19.95
N GLN A 167 -15.57 9.84 -18.92
CA GLN A 167 -14.16 9.42 -18.90
C GLN A 167 -14.01 7.89 -19.00
N LEU A 168 -14.82 7.15 -18.24
CA LEU A 168 -14.81 5.69 -18.29
C LEU A 168 -15.23 5.18 -19.68
N THR A 169 -16.21 5.82 -20.31
CA THR A 169 -16.62 5.48 -21.69
C THR A 169 -15.47 5.75 -22.67
N ALA A 170 -14.75 6.86 -22.53
CA ALA A 170 -13.58 7.17 -23.34
C ALA A 170 -12.43 6.17 -23.11
N LEU A 171 -12.31 5.59 -21.92
CA LEU A 171 -11.40 4.51 -21.59
C LEU A 171 -11.91 3.11 -22.03
N GLY A 172 -13.06 3.02 -22.70
CA GLY A 172 -13.62 1.80 -23.23
C GLY A 172 -14.52 1.02 -22.26
N PHE A 173 -14.79 1.54 -21.09
CA PHE A 173 -15.75 0.94 -20.16
C PHE A 173 -17.19 1.15 -20.63
N LYS A 174 -18.05 0.21 -20.26
CA LYS A 174 -19.50 0.29 -20.48
C LYS A 174 -20.26 0.11 -19.17
N LYS A 175 -21.45 0.70 -19.08
CA LYS A 175 -22.37 0.42 -17.98
C LYS A 175 -22.76 -1.05 -18.06
N ALA A 176 -22.48 -1.80 -17.02
CA ALA A 176 -22.71 -3.24 -16.96
C ALA A 176 -23.85 -3.63 -16.04
N GLY A 177 -24.18 -2.79 -15.05
CA GLY A 177 -25.27 -3.09 -14.15
C GLY A 177 -25.59 -1.94 -13.19
N ARG A 178 -26.79 -2.05 -12.61
CA ARG A 178 -27.26 -1.19 -11.53
C ARG A 178 -27.50 -2.03 -10.30
N HIS A 179 -27.09 -1.54 -9.14
CA HIS A 179 -27.29 -2.21 -7.86
C HIS A 179 -28.79 -2.43 -7.56
N ILE A 180 -29.13 -3.56 -6.93
CA ILE A 180 -30.53 -3.98 -6.71
C ILE A 180 -31.33 -3.03 -5.83
N ALA A 181 -30.68 -2.27 -4.93
CA ALA A 181 -31.32 -1.43 -3.93
C ALA A 181 -30.75 -0.01 -3.81
N LYS A 182 -29.52 0.24 -4.25
CA LYS A 182 -28.78 1.51 -4.06
C LYS A 182 -28.59 2.26 -5.37
N ASP A 183 -28.36 3.57 -5.32
CA ASP A 183 -27.98 4.35 -6.48
C ASP A 183 -26.48 4.18 -6.78
N VAL A 184 -26.13 2.95 -7.14
CA VAL A 184 -24.79 2.49 -7.44
C VAL A 184 -24.78 1.83 -8.83
N ARG A 185 -23.81 2.20 -9.66
CA ARG A 185 -23.66 1.68 -11.03
C ARG A 185 -22.33 1.01 -11.23
N LEU A 186 -22.37 -0.13 -11.90
CA LEU A 186 -21.20 -0.91 -12.31
C LEU A 186 -20.80 -0.54 -13.74
N TRP A 187 -19.54 -0.19 -13.89
CA TRP A 187 -18.86 -0.02 -15.18
C TRP A 187 -17.84 -1.14 -15.35
N ARG A 188 -17.76 -1.71 -16.55
CA ARG A 188 -16.92 -2.88 -16.80
C ARG A 188 -16.22 -2.83 -18.14
N GLN A 189 -14.96 -3.28 -18.15
CA GLN A 189 -14.23 -3.65 -19.35
C GLN A 189 -13.44 -4.92 -19.04
N GLY A 190 -13.73 -6.03 -19.77
CA GLY A 190 -13.21 -7.34 -19.40
C GLY A 190 -13.55 -7.70 -17.95
N ASP A 191 -12.52 -8.00 -17.17
CA ASP A 191 -12.63 -8.32 -15.74
C ASP A 191 -12.40 -7.10 -14.82
N ILE A 192 -12.30 -5.89 -15.39
CA ILE A 192 -12.11 -4.67 -14.61
C ILE A 192 -13.48 -4.12 -14.22
N ASN A 193 -13.71 -3.97 -12.92
CA ASN A 193 -14.95 -3.46 -12.34
C ASN A 193 -14.69 -2.09 -11.69
N ILE A 194 -15.39 -1.07 -12.18
CA ILE A 194 -15.43 0.27 -11.58
C ILE A 194 -16.86 0.53 -11.13
N VAL A 195 -17.01 0.97 -9.91
CA VAL A 195 -18.31 1.27 -9.30
C VAL A 195 -18.42 2.77 -9.08
N ILE A 196 -19.56 3.36 -9.42
CA ILE A 196 -19.87 4.77 -9.11
C ILE A 196 -21.08 4.77 -8.18
N ASN A 197 -20.88 5.31 -6.99
CA ASN A 197 -21.87 5.40 -5.93
C ASN A 197 -22.35 6.86 -5.79
N THR A 198 -23.63 7.08 -6.04
CA THR A 198 -24.30 8.40 -5.94
C THR A 198 -25.33 8.45 -4.83
N GLU A 199 -25.25 7.50 -3.86
CA GLU A 199 -26.11 7.52 -2.68
C GLU A 199 -25.97 8.84 -1.93
N ARG A 200 -27.10 9.32 -1.38
CA ARG A 200 -27.13 10.57 -0.61
C ARG A 200 -27.07 10.35 0.89
N GLU A 201 -26.75 9.15 1.30
CA GLU A 201 -26.60 8.71 2.67
C GLU A 201 -25.46 7.68 2.77
N GLY A 202 -25.05 7.35 3.99
CA GLY A 202 -24.05 6.31 4.23
C GLY A 202 -22.61 6.76 4.03
N PHE A 203 -21.73 5.77 3.89
CA PHE A 203 -20.29 6.02 3.88
C PHE A 203 -19.82 6.76 2.61
N ALA A 204 -20.25 6.30 1.43
CA ALA A 204 -19.80 6.91 0.17
C ALA A 204 -20.22 8.40 0.11
N HIS A 205 -21.45 8.74 0.54
CA HIS A 205 -21.87 10.13 0.63
C HIS A 205 -21.03 10.94 1.62
N SER A 206 -20.73 10.37 2.80
CA SER A 206 -19.87 11.03 3.78
C SER A 206 -18.45 11.27 3.24
N SER A 207 -17.92 10.31 2.48
CA SER A 207 -16.63 10.42 1.80
C SER A 207 -16.66 11.54 0.75
N TYR A 208 -17.70 11.57 -0.08
CA TYR A 208 -17.90 12.62 -1.07
C TYR A 208 -17.96 14.04 -0.45
N LEU A 209 -18.69 14.19 0.66
CA LEU A 209 -18.80 15.50 1.32
C LEU A 209 -17.46 16.00 1.89
N VAL A 210 -16.54 15.11 2.19
CA VAL A 210 -15.21 15.46 2.73
C VAL A 210 -14.18 15.62 1.62
N HIS A 211 -14.16 14.71 0.65
CA HIS A 211 -13.06 14.55 -0.30
C HIS A 211 -13.43 14.91 -1.74
N GLY A 212 -14.69 15.27 -2.02
CA GLY A 212 -15.18 15.40 -3.40
C GLY A 212 -15.28 14.03 -4.08
N THR A 213 -15.30 14.02 -5.41
CA THR A 213 -15.29 12.78 -6.19
C THR A 213 -13.94 12.08 -6.04
N THR A 214 -13.97 10.95 -5.36
CA THR A 214 -12.76 10.19 -4.99
C THR A 214 -13.04 8.69 -4.93
N VAL A 215 -11.98 7.90 -4.98
CA VAL A 215 -12.04 6.48 -4.63
C VAL A 215 -12.30 6.36 -3.13
N CYS A 216 -13.47 5.86 -2.77
CA CYS A 216 -13.88 5.68 -1.37
C CYS A 216 -13.76 4.24 -0.89
N ASP A 217 -13.71 3.26 -1.82
CA ASP A 217 -13.65 1.85 -1.51
C ASP A 217 -12.82 1.06 -2.54
N ILE A 218 -12.08 0.07 -2.06
CA ILE A 218 -11.23 -0.81 -2.85
C ILE A 218 -11.60 -2.26 -2.51
N GLY A 219 -12.06 -3.03 -3.48
CA GLY A 219 -12.25 -4.47 -3.33
C GLY A 219 -10.99 -5.24 -3.67
N LEU A 220 -10.51 -6.09 -2.77
CA LEU A 220 -9.38 -6.97 -3.01
C LEU A 220 -9.85 -8.42 -3.18
N LYS A 221 -9.28 -9.10 -4.19
CA LYS A 221 -9.38 -10.56 -4.35
C LYS A 221 -8.45 -11.22 -3.36
N VAL A 222 -8.99 -11.94 -2.39
CA VAL A 222 -8.20 -12.61 -1.35
C VAL A 222 -8.47 -14.11 -1.34
N GLU A 223 -7.56 -14.87 -0.76
CA GLU A 223 -7.74 -16.32 -0.62
C GLU A 223 -8.88 -16.66 0.36
N ASP A 224 -9.00 -15.91 1.47
CA ASP A 224 -10.03 -16.08 2.51
C ASP A 224 -10.39 -14.72 3.11
N ALA A 225 -11.60 -14.25 2.87
CA ALA A 225 -12.06 -12.94 3.33
C ALA A 225 -12.20 -12.87 4.85
N ALA A 226 -12.68 -13.95 5.48
CA ALA A 226 -12.86 -14.00 6.93
C ALA A 226 -11.52 -14.04 7.68
N ALA A 227 -10.58 -14.87 7.20
CA ALA A 227 -9.21 -14.93 7.75
C ALA A 227 -8.49 -13.57 7.58
N THR A 228 -8.72 -12.87 6.47
CA THR A 228 -8.15 -11.53 6.23
C THR A 228 -8.60 -10.54 7.28
N VAL A 229 -9.89 -10.45 7.53
CA VAL A 229 -10.46 -9.53 8.54
C VAL A 229 -9.99 -9.91 9.94
N GLU A 230 -9.97 -11.21 10.29
CA GLU A 230 -9.52 -11.66 11.60
C GLU A 230 -8.04 -11.30 11.84
N ARG A 231 -7.17 -11.53 10.85
CA ARG A 231 -5.77 -11.11 10.96
C ARG A 231 -5.65 -9.59 11.10
N ALA A 232 -6.34 -8.84 10.26
CA ALA A 232 -6.34 -7.38 10.30
C ALA A 232 -6.82 -6.84 11.66
N ARG A 233 -7.89 -7.44 12.23
CA ARG A 233 -8.41 -7.10 13.55
C ARG A 233 -7.37 -7.31 14.65
N GLN A 234 -6.68 -8.44 14.65
CA GLN A 234 -5.64 -8.73 15.64
C GLN A 234 -4.43 -7.79 15.52
N LEU A 235 -4.18 -7.26 14.33
CA LEU A 235 -3.16 -6.25 14.05
C LEU A 235 -3.66 -4.81 14.26
N GLY A 236 -4.81 -4.62 14.90
CA GLY A 236 -5.34 -3.32 15.27
C GLY A 236 -5.97 -2.52 14.11
N ALA A 237 -6.33 -3.16 13.00
CA ALA A 237 -7.13 -2.52 11.96
C ALA A 237 -8.55 -2.24 12.45
N THR A 238 -9.11 -1.12 12.03
CA THR A 238 -10.51 -0.78 12.35
C THR A 238 -11.43 -1.52 11.39
N LEU A 239 -12.32 -2.35 11.93
CA LEU A 239 -13.34 -3.02 11.14
C LEU A 239 -14.34 -2.00 10.60
N PHE A 240 -14.89 -2.29 9.42
CA PHE A 240 -15.99 -1.54 8.86
C PHE A 240 -17.21 -2.44 8.75
N GLU A 241 -18.31 -2.00 9.34
CA GLU A 241 -19.59 -2.68 9.31
C GLU A 241 -20.66 -1.70 8.84
N GLN A 242 -21.51 -2.15 7.95
CA GLN A 242 -22.68 -1.40 7.49
C GLN A 242 -23.92 -2.30 7.46
N PRO A 243 -25.12 -1.72 7.56
CA PRO A 243 -26.34 -2.48 7.40
C PRO A 243 -26.41 -3.17 6.04
N VAL A 244 -26.75 -4.44 6.04
CA VAL A 244 -26.95 -5.25 4.82
C VAL A 244 -28.43 -5.30 4.51
N GLY A 245 -28.80 -4.86 3.31
CA GLY A 245 -30.17 -4.87 2.83
C GLY A 245 -30.66 -6.26 2.38
N PRO A 246 -31.96 -6.43 2.15
CA PRO A 246 -32.48 -7.69 1.63
C PRO A 246 -31.89 -8.05 0.27
N GLY A 247 -31.24 -9.20 0.18
CA GLY A 247 -30.60 -9.69 -1.05
C GLY A 247 -29.19 -9.18 -1.28
N GLU A 248 -28.64 -8.37 -0.39
CA GLU A 248 -27.23 -7.96 -0.39
C GLU A 248 -26.36 -8.98 0.35
N LEU A 249 -25.09 -9.04 0.00
CA LEU A 249 -24.07 -9.85 0.68
C LEU A 249 -23.44 -9.06 1.84
N SER A 250 -23.09 -9.76 2.90
CA SER A 250 -22.21 -9.21 3.94
C SER A 250 -20.76 -9.37 3.50
N ILE A 251 -20.18 -8.34 2.91
CA ILE A 251 -18.80 -8.37 2.43
C ILE A 251 -17.89 -7.88 3.56
N PRO A 252 -16.94 -8.71 4.05
CA PRO A 252 -16.01 -8.31 5.10
C PRO A 252 -15.15 -7.13 4.68
N ALA A 253 -14.97 -6.14 5.59
CA ALA A 253 -14.24 -4.92 5.28
C ALA A 253 -13.51 -4.31 6.48
N ILE A 254 -12.48 -3.52 6.18
CA ILE A 254 -11.72 -2.72 7.14
C ILE A 254 -11.54 -1.29 6.64
N ARG A 255 -11.15 -0.39 7.55
CA ARG A 255 -10.71 0.97 7.17
C ARG A 255 -9.29 0.95 6.62
N GLY A 256 -9.08 1.66 5.52
CA GLY A 256 -7.81 1.86 4.84
C GLY A 256 -7.33 3.32 4.86
N VAL A 257 -6.46 3.65 3.92
CA VAL A 257 -5.87 4.98 3.73
C VAL A 257 -6.95 6.06 3.63
N GLY A 258 -6.72 7.19 4.30
CA GLY A 258 -7.65 8.33 4.29
C GLY A 258 -9.03 8.03 4.91
N GLY A 259 -9.18 6.91 5.62
CA GLY A 259 -10.47 6.46 6.14
C GLY A 259 -11.35 5.76 5.11
N GLY A 260 -10.86 5.55 3.89
CA GLY A 260 -11.51 4.74 2.85
C GLY A 260 -11.79 3.32 3.33
N ILE A 261 -12.56 2.56 2.56
CA ILE A 261 -12.90 1.17 2.87
C ILE A 261 -12.04 0.23 2.03
N MET A 262 -11.80 -0.94 2.57
CA MET A 262 -11.20 -2.05 1.86
C MET A 262 -12.05 -3.30 2.10
N HIS A 263 -12.77 -3.73 1.07
CA HIS A 263 -13.56 -4.95 1.06
C HIS A 263 -12.72 -6.15 0.61
N PHE A 264 -13.07 -7.33 1.11
CA PHE A 264 -12.40 -8.57 0.76
C PHE A 264 -13.37 -9.56 0.13
N LEU A 265 -13.01 -10.05 -1.04
CA LEU A 265 -13.80 -11.01 -1.80
C LEU A 265 -12.96 -12.26 -2.06
N ASP A 266 -13.50 -13.42 -1.72
CA ASP A 266 -12.88 -14.72 -2.00
C ASP A 266 -13.65 -15.48 -3.09
N SER A 267 -13.02 -16.51 -3.66
CA SER A 267 -13.57 -17.26 -4.76
C SER A 267 -14.35 -18.53 -4.34
N HIS A 268 -14.42 -18.84 -3.05
CA HIS A 268 -15.00 -20.08 -2.53
C HIS A 268 -16.30 -19.87 -1.75
N SER A 269 -16.71 -18.63 -1.56
CA SER A 269 -17.98 -18.24 -0.94
C SER A 269 -18.92 -17.58 -1.97
N ASP A 270 -20.11 -17.16 -1.51
CA ASP A 270 -21.05 -16.40 -2.35
C ASP A 270 -20.48 -15.04 -2.80
N LEU A 271 -19.40 -14.55 -2.15
CA LEU A 271 -18.71 -13.33 -2.53
C LEU A 271 -18.16 -13.37 -3.96
N ALA A 272 -17.81 -14.55 -4.48
CA ALA A 272 -17.43 -14.76 -5.88
C ALA A 272 -18.51 -14.32 -6.88
N ARG A 273 -19.76 -14.24 -6.43
CA ARG A 273 -20.92 -13.95 -7.28
C ARG A 273 -21.56 -12.59 -6.96
N VAL A 274 -20.85 -11.70 -6.30
CA VAL A 274 -21.36 -10.37 -5.89
C VAL A 274 -22.00 -9.62 -7.05
N TRP A 275 -21.36 -9.65 -8.23
CA TRP A 275 -21.84 -8.96 -9.42
C TRP A 275 -23.14 -9.52 -10.01
N GLU A 276 -23.42 -10.82 -9.79
CA GLU A 276 -24.65 -11.48 -10.21
C GLU A 276 -25.77 -11.27 -9.17
N ILE A 277 -25.41 -11.24 -7.90
CA ILE A 277 -26.36 -11.17 -6.78
C ILE A 277 -26.83 -9.75 -6.58
N GLU A 278 -25.91 -8.78 -6.57
CA GLU A 278 -26.21 -7.40 -6.19
C GLU A 278 -26.48 -6.47 -7.38
N PHE A 279 -26.13 -6.87 -8.61
CA PHE A 279 -26.30 -6.01 -9.77
C PHE A 279 -27.25 -6.62 -10.81
N LYS A 280 -28.24 -5.83 -11.22
CA LYS A 280 -29.08 -6.16 -12.38
C LYS A 280 -28.38 -5.64 -13.63
N PRO A 281 -28.27 -6.48 -14.69
CA PRO A 281 -27.72 -6.00 -15.96
C PRO A 281 -28.41 -4.75 -16.46
N GLU A 282 -27.65 -3.79 -16.91
CA GLU A 282 -28.14 -2.61 -17.60
C GLU A 282 -27.81 -2.79 -19.09
N ASP A 283 -28.85 -2.86 -19.95
CA ASP A 283 -28.67 -2.94 -21.39
C ASP A 283 -28.28 -1.54 -21.91
N ASP A 284 -27.02 -1.19 -21.77
CA ASP A 284 -26.49 -0.01 -22.47
C ASP A 284 -26.29 -0.39 -23.95
N GLN A 285 -27.13 0.15 -24.82
CA GLN A 285 -27.13 -0.16 -26.26
C GLN A 285 -25.92 0.43 -27.02
N ALA A 286 -25.06 1.16 -26.34
CA ALA A 286 -23.80 1.62 -26.91
C ALA A 286 -22.73 0.53 -26.74
N PRO A 287 -22.27 -0.12 -27.81
CA PRO A 287 -21.15 -1.05 -27.69
C PRO A 287 -19.91 -0.25 -27.32
N GLY A 288 -19.49 -0.32 -26.04
CA GLY A 288 -18.18 0.17 -25.63
C GLY A 288 -17.12 -0.50 -26.51
N LEU A 289 -16.24 0.28 -27.07
CA LEU A 289 -15.10 -0.25 -27.80
C LEU A 289 -14.12 -0.83 -26.78
N ASP A 290 -13.86 -2.13 -26.83
CA ASP A 290 -12.77 -2.72 -26.05
C ASP A 290 -11.45 -2.13 -26.55
N VAL A 291 -10.75 -1.42 -25.68
CA VAL A 291 -9.48 -0.75 -26.02
C VAL A 291 -8.27 -1.60 -25.63
N GLY A 292 -8.48 -2.82 -25.14
CA GLY A 292 -7.42 -3.79 -24.81
C GLY A 292 -6.85 -3.64 -23.40
N LEU A 293 -7.62 -3.07 -22.45
CA LEU A 293 -7.23 -3.11 -21.04
C LEU A 293 -7.46 -4.49 -20.46
N THR A 294 -6.42 -5.06 -19.83
CA THR A 294 -6.43 -6.45 -19.34
C THR A 294 -6.57 -6.57 -17.82
N GLY A 295 -6.48 -5.49 -17.09
CA GLY A 295 -6.61 -5.47 -15.62
C GLY A 295 -6.18 -4.16 -15.00
N ILE A 296 -6.35 -4.06 -13.69
CA ILE A 296 -5.76 -2.98 -12.88
C ILE A 296 -4.32 -3.38 -12.58
N ASP A 297 -3.35 -2.54 -12.98
CA ASP A 297 -1.92 -2.78 -12.69
C ASP A 297 -1.59 -2.39 -11.27
N HIS A 298 -1.93 -1.16 -10.89
CA HIS A 298 -1.69 -0.65 -9.54
C HIS A 298 -2.62 0.49 -9.14
N LEU A 299 -2.66 0.75 -7.85
CA LEU A 299 -3.23 1.94 -7.24
C LEU A 299 -2.11 2.77 -6.64
N ALA A 300 -2.18 4.09 -6.81
CA ALA A 300 -1.31 5.00 -6.07
C ALA A 300 -2.10 5.73 -4.99
N GLN A 301 -1.69 5.51 -3.76
CA GLN A 301 -2.22 6.19 -2.59
C GLN A 301 -1.24 7.28 -2.18
N THR A 302 -1.72 8.52 -2.19
CA THR A 302 -0.91 9.70 -1.85
C THR A 302 -1.27 10.19 -0.47
N MET A 303 -0.26 10.46 0.34
CA MET A 303 -0.38 10.79 1.77
C MET A 303 0.73 11.72 2.23
N ASN A 304 0.60 12.27 3.43
CA ASN A 304 1.71 12.92 4.09
C ASN A 304 2.82 11.91 4.37
N TYR A 305 4.06 12.33 4.28
CA TYR A 305 5.19 11.41 4.39
C TYR A 305 5.25 10.69 5.76
N GLU A 306 4.83 11.34 6.84
CA GLU A 306 4.75 10.74 8.17
C GLU A 306 3.75 9.59 8.30
N GLU A 307 2.79 9.46 7.36
CA GLU A 307 1.82 8.37 7.32
C GLU A 307 2.34 7.15 6.54
N MET A 308 3.35 7.34 5.70
CA MET A 308 3.78 6.32 4.73
C MET A 308 4.24 5.02 5.39
N LEU A 309 5.03 5.12 6.48
CA LEU A 309 5.52 3.93 7.20
C LEU A 309 4.37 3.17 7.88
N THR A 310 3.39 3.88 8.44
CA THR A 310 2.16 3.30 8.99
C THR A 310 1.46 2.40 7.97
N TRP A 311 1.24 2.93 6.75
CA TRP A 311 0.53 2.17 5.71
C TRP A 311 1.40 1.07 5.10
N LEU A 312 2.71 1.26 5.02
CA LEU A 312 3.65 0.21 4.64
C LEU A 312 3.52 -1.00 5.58
N LEU A 313 3.62 -0.76 6.89
CA LEU A 313 3.48 -1.80 7.91
C LEU A 313 2.08 -2.42 7.89
N PHE A 314 1.04 -1.63 7.68
CA PHE A 314 -0.34 -2.10 7.57
C PHE A 314 -0.46 -3.16 6.47
N TYR A 315 -0.07 -2.85 5.24
CA TYR A 315 -0.18 -3.77 4.12
C TYR A 315 0.71 -5.01 4.27
N THR A 316 1.98 -4.83 4.63
CA THR A 316 2.93 -5.93 4.73
C THR A 316 2.68 -6.87 5.91
N SER A 317 2.00 -6.41 6.97
CA SER A 317 1.66 -7.24 8.12
C SER A 317 0.38 -8.07 7.91
N ILE A 318 -0.57 -7.56 7.12
CA ILE A 318 -1.85 -8.24 6.83
C ILE A 318 -1.71 -9.19 5.65
N PHE A 319 -1.15 -8.71 4.54
CA PHE A 319 -1.09 -9.45 3.27
C PHE A 319 0.29 -10.07 3.03
N ASP A 320 0.32 -11.15 2.25
CA ASP A 320 1.56 -11.73 1.76
C ASP A 320 2.12 -10.87 0.61
N THR A 321 2.69 -9.76 1.02
CA THR A 321 3.28 -8.74 0.15
C THR A 321 4.68 -8.40 0.62
N ARG A 322 5.46 -7.81 -0.28
CA ARG A 322 6.78 -7.25 -0.01
C ARG A 322 6.83 -5.80 -0.47
N LYS A 323 7.66 -5.02 0.17
CA LYS A 323 7.99 -3.67 -0.27
C LYS A 323 9.09 -3.69 -1.32
N THR A 324 9.01 -2.81 -2.31
CA THR A 324 10.10 -2.53 -3.25
C THR A 324 11.09 -1.52 -2.63
N PRO A 325 12.27 -1.31 -3.21
CA PRO A 325 13.12 -0.18 -2.82
C PRO A 325 12.36 1.15 -2.91
N MET A 326 12.64 2.06 -1.97
CA MET A 326 12.07 3.41 -2.00
C MET A 326 12.71 4.22 -3.14
N VAL A 327 11.90 5.02 -3.83
CA VAL A 327 12.32 5.88 -4.92
C VAL A 327 11.97 7.33 -4.58
N ASP A 328 12.92 8.23 -4.80
CA ASP A 328 12.70 9.67 -4.70
C ASP A 328 12.22 10.21 -6.05
N VAL A 329 10.96 10.60 -6.12
CA VAL A 329 10.39 11.25 -7.30
C VAL A 329 10.60 12.75 -7.19
N VAL A 330 11.33 13.31 -8.16
CA VAL A 330 11.62 14.75 -8.20
C VAL A 330 10.42 15.49 -8.75
N ASP A 331 9.80 16.32 -7.92
CA ASP A 331 8.78 17.29 -8.28
C ASP A 331 9.44 18.68 -8.38
N PRO A 332 8.98 19.60 -9.26
CA PRO A 332 9.54 20.95 -9.33
C PRO A 332 9.57 21.72 -8.00
N ALA A 333 8.70 21.38 -7.07
CA ALA A 333 8.58 22.05 -5.77
C ALA A 333 9.12 21.24 -4.58
N GLY A 334 9.72 20.07 -4.82
CA GLY A 334 10.28 19.23 -3.76
C GLY A 334 10.42 17.77 -4.13
N LEU A 335 10.50 16.91 -3.10
CA LEU A 335 10.57 15.46 -3.28
C LEU A 335 9.25 14.80 -2.87
N VAL A 336 8.91 13.75 -3.58
CA VAL A 336 7.86 12.79 -3.20
C VAL A 336 8.53 11.43 -3.03
N ARG A 337 8.39 10.84 -1.86
CA ARG A 337 8.89 9.50 -1.59
C ARG A 337 7.89 8.48 -2.11
N SER A 338 8.34 7.58 -2.96
CA SER A 338 7.47 6.56 -3.56
C SER A 338 7.98 5.17 -3.23
N GLN A 339 7.10 4.29 -2.79
CA GLN A 339 7.43 2.89 -2.51
C GLN A 339 6.24 2.01 -2.87
N ALA A 340 6.47 1.00 -3.70
CA ALA A 340 5.44 0.04 -4.03
C ALA A 340 5.44 -1.13 -3.04
N ILE A 341 4.24 -1.67 -2.83
CA ILE A 341 3.98 -2.92 -2.13
C ILE A 341 3.36 -3.85 -3.14
N GLU A 342 3.93 -5.04 -3.29
CA GLU A 342 3.47 -6.01 -4.28
C GLU A 342 3.41 -7.43 -3.71
N ASN A 343 2.51 -8.24 -4.23
CA ASN A 343 2.49 -9.66 -3.94
C ASN A 343 3.57 -10.40 -4.77
N PRO A 344 3.95 -11.66 -4.41
CA PRO A 344 4.98 -12.40 -5.13
C PRO A 344 4.70 -12.60 -6.63
N GLU A 345 3.44 -12.67 -7.01
CA GLU A 345 2.99 -12.89 -8.39
C GLU A 345 2.94 -11.61 -9.22
N GLY A 346 3.05 -10.43 -8.61
CA GLY A 346 2.95 -9.13 -9.27
C GLY A 346 1.53 -8.78 -9.75
N SER A 347 0.51 -9.50 -9.26
CA SER A 347 -0.90 -9.27 -9.62
C SER A 347 -1.61 -8.24 -8.72
N LEU A 348 -1.04 -7.94 -7.57
CA LEU A 348 -1.43 -6.83 -6.70
C LEU A 348 -0.23 -5.90 -6.51
N ARG A 349 -0.41 -4.62 -6.83
CA ARG A 349 0.57 -3.57 -6.56
C ARG A 349 -0.15 -2.33 -6.03
N ILE A 350 0.33 -1.82 -4.91
CA ILE A 350 -0.12 -0.56 -4.30
C ILE A 350 1.11 0.32 -4.11
N THR A 351 1.10 1.50 -4.71
CA THR A 351 2.17 2.48 -4.57
C THR A 351 1.78 3.48 -3.50
N LEU A 352 2.65 3.69 -2.54
CA LEU A 352 2.51 4.71 -1.50
C LEU A 352 3.40 5.90 -1.87
N ASN A 353 2.78 7.08 -2.00
CA ASN A 353 3.45 8.33 -2.34
C ASN A 353 3.39 9.28 -1.15
N GLY A 354 4.50 9.46 -0.45
CA GLY A 354 4.63 10.36 0.69
C GLY A 354 5.09 11.75 0.27
N ALA A 355 4.25 12.76 0.42
CA ALA A 355 4.62 14.16 0.16
C ALA A 355 5.31 14.76 1.39
N GLU A 356 6.53 15.29 1.21
CA GLU A 356 7.27 15.96 2.29
C GLU A 356 6.81 17.40 2.54
N ASN A 357 6.13 17.99 1.56
CA ASN A 357 5.59 19.35 1.69
C ASN A 357 4.35 19.54 0.79
N ASN A 358 3.56 20.55 1.12
CA ASN A 358 2.29 20.86 0.43
C ASN A 358 2.44 21.62 -0.91
N LYS A 359 3.67 21.84 -1.40
CA LYS A 359 3.91 22.55 -2.67
C LYS A 359 4.10 21.61 -3.85
N THR A 360 4.38 20.34 -3.59
CA THR A 360 4.47 19.30 -4.63
C THR A 360 3.09 18.99 -5.19
N LEU A 361 3.01 18.40 -6.38
CA LEU A 361 1.74 17.92 -6.95
C LEU A 361 1.03 16.94 -6.00
N ALA A 362 1.78 16.06 -5.35
CA ALA A 362 1.25 15.17 -4.33
C ALA A 362 0.72 15.93 -3.10
N GLY A 363 1.43 16.97 -2.63
CA GLY A 363 0.98 17.81 -1.53
C GLY A 363 -0.25 18.65 -1.86
N HIS A 364 -0.36 19.13 -3.10
CA HIS A 364 -1.58 19.78 -3.57
C HIS A 364 -2.76 18.83 -3.58
N PHE A 365 -2.59 17.61 -4.11
CA PHE A 365 -3.65 16.59 -4.07
C PHE A 365 -4.15 16.33 -2.64
N ILE A 366 -3.23 16.15 -1.67
CA ILE A 366 -3.62 15.94 -0.26
C ILE A 366 -4.42 17.14 0.28
N SER A 367 -4.05 18.36 -0.11
CA SER A 367 -4.75 19.58 0.32
C SER A 367 -6.14 19.70 -0.28
N GLU A 368 -6.27 19.42 -1.57
CA GLU A 368 -7.54 19.49 -2.31
C GLU A 368 -8.50 18.36 -1.91
N SER A 369 -7.97 17.14 -1.71
CA SER A 369 -8.74 15.98 -1.25
C SER A 369 -8.98 15.96 0.28
N PHE A 370 -8.55 16.99 1.03
CA PHE A 370 -8.67 17.07 2.49
C PHE A 370 -8.09 15.84 3.23
N GLY A 371 -7.01 15.27 2.73
CA GLY A 371 -6.31 14.15 3.35
C GLY A 371 -5.74 13.15 2.35
N SER A 372 -5.27 12.04 2.90
CA SER A 372 -4.69 10.95 2.13
C SER A 372 -5.77 10.19 1.35
N ALA A 373 -5.52 9.90 0.07
CA ALA A 373 -6.49 9.22 -0.80
C ALA A 373 -5.79 8.50 -1.96
N VAL A 374 -6.57 7.77 -2.77
CA VAL A 374 -6.11 7.21 -4.05
C VAL A 374 -6.03 8.35 -5.06
N GLN A 375 -4.83 8.64 -5.54
CA GLN A 375 -4.57 9.70 -6.52
C GLN A 375 -4.68 9.20 -7.95
N HIS A 376 -4.27 7.95 -8.22
CA HIS A 376 -4.48 7.37 -9.54
C HIS A 376 -4.73 5.86 -9.51
N VAL A 377 -5.35 5.40 -10.60
CA VAL A 377 -5.57 3.99 -10.91
C VAL A 377 -4.91 3.70 -12.25
N ALA A 378 -3.95 2.79 -12.29
CA ALA A 378 -3.30 2.37 -13.51
C ALA A 378 -3.90 1.07 -14.04
N PHE A 379 -4.25 1.07 -15.31
CA PHE A 379 -4.68 -0.13 -16.04
C PHE A 379 -3.50 -0.69 -16.85
N LYS A 380 -3.46 -2.00 -17.01
CA LYS A 380 -2.47 -2.66 -17.85
C LYS A 380 -3.05 -3.03 -19.21
N THR A 381 -2.19 -3.08 -20.21
CA THR A 381 -2.47 -3.58 -21.56
C THR A 381 -1.27 -4.38 -22.06
N ASP A 382 -1.52 -5.30 -22.98
CA ASP A 382 -0.46 -6.09 -23.62
C ASP A 382 0.23 -5.33 -24.77
N ASP A 383 -0.45 -4.34 -25.37
CA ASP A 383 0.10 -3.47 -26.43
C ASP A 383 -0.42 -2.04 -26.28
N ILE A 384 0.41 -1.20 -25.66
CA ILE A 384 0.05 0.20 -25.41
C ILE A 384 -0.16 1.02 -26.67
N PHE A 385 0.52 0.68 -27.78
CA PHE A 385 0.35 1.41 -29.04
C PHE A 385 -0.99 1.05 -29.71
N ALA A 386 -1.37 -0.23 -29.70
CA ALA A 386 -2.69 -0.64 -30.15
C ALA A 386 -3.79 -0.02 -29.28
N THR A 387 -3.63 -0.04 -27.98
CA THR A 387 -4.55 0.61 -27.02
C THR A 387 -4.65 2.11 -27.29
N ALA A 388 -3.54 2.82 -27.50
CA ALA A 388 -3.55 4.27 -27.81
C ALA A 388 -4.34 4.59 -29.08
N GLU A 389 -4.21 3.76 -30.13
CA GLU A 389 -4.98 3.94 -31.36
C GLU A 389 -6.49 3.65 -31.18
N LEU A 390 -6.85 2.74 -30.28
CA LEU A 390 -8.25 2.49 -29.93
C LEU A 390 -8.82 3.63 -29.04
N LEU A 391 -8.05 4.11 -28.08
CA LEU A 391 -8.41 5.24 -27.23
C LEU A 391 -8.70 6.52 -28.04
N LYS A 392 -7.95 6.79 -29.11
CA LYS A 392 -8.26 7.90 -30.03
C LYS A 392 -9.66 7.76 -30.65
N LYS A 393 -10.11 6.53 -30.94
CA LYS A 393 -11.43 6.27 -31.55
C LYS A 393 -12.57 6.44 -30.54
N THR A 394 -12.32 6.23 -29.24
CA THR A 394 -13.32 6.45 -28.20
C THR A 394 -13.43 7.90 -27.77
N GLY A 395 -12.53 8.77 -28.24
CA GLY A 395 -12.48 10.18 -27.88
C GLY A 395 -11.66 10.47 -26.62
N PHE A 396 -10.87 9.51 -26.15
CA PHE A 396 -9.95 9.74 -25.05
C PHE A 396 -8.87 10.75 -25.45
N VAL A 397 -8.65 11.75 -24.60
CA VAL A 397 -7.62 12.77 -24.78
C VAL A 397 -6.55 12.55 -23.72
N PRO A 398 -5.33 12.13 -24.10
CA PRO A 398 -4.26 11.93 -23.14
C PRO A 398 -3.75 13.26 -22.59
N LEU A 399 -3.07 13.21 -21.45
CA LEU A 399 -2.30 14.33 -20.91
C LEU A 399 -1.25 14.77 -21.95
N ALA A 400 -1.25 16.05 -22.29
CA ALA A 400 -0.29 16.61 -23.24
C ALA A 400 1.12 16.62 -22.66
N ILE A 401 2.04 15.95 -23.34
CA ILE A 401 3.45 15.89 -22.94
C ILE A 401 4.27 16.87 -23.78
N SER A 402 5.12 17.65 -23.14
CA SER A 402 6.00 18.61 -23.81
C SER A 402 6.93 17.90 -24.82
N PRO A 403 7.14 18.46 -26.02
CA PRO A 403 8.13 17.95 -26.97
C PRO A 403 9.53 17.77 -26.36
N ASN A 404 9.95 18.65 -25.45
CA ASN A 404 11.24 18.56 -24.78
C ASN A 404 11.44 17.25 -24.02
N TYR A 405 10.36 16.62 -23.52
CA TYR A 405 10.47 15.31 -22.89
C TYR A 405 11.00 14.24 -23.85
N TYR A 406 10.56 14.26 -25.11
CA TYR A 406 11.00 13.30 -26.11
C TYR A 406 12.41 13.59 -26.62
N ASP A 407 12.82 14.86 -26.66
CA ASP A 407 14.20 15.25 -26.94
C ASP A 407 15.14 14.73 -25.84
N ASP A 408 14.72 14.83 -24.56
CA ASP A 408 15.48 14.30 -23.42
C ASP A 408 15.53 12.76 -23.45
N LEU A 409 14.45 12.08 -23.85
CA LEU A 409 14.45 10.63 -24.02
C LEU A 409 15.45 10.17 -25.07
N ASP A 410 15.48 10.85 -26.22
CA ASP A 410 16.45 10.53 -27.29
C ASP A 410 17.89 10.73 -26.81
N ALA A 411 18.14 11.82 -26.10
CA ALA A 411 19.45 12.09 -25.51
C ALA A 411 19.88 11.05 -24.46
N ARG A 412 18.95 10.52 -23.66
CA ARG A 412 19.22 9.51 -22.62
C ARG A 412 19.41 8.11 -23.16
N PHE A 413 18.57 7.70 -24.11
CA PHE A 413 18.44 6.30 -24.50
C PHE A 413 18.87 6.03 -25.96
N ALA A 414 19.09 7.06 -26.79
CA ALA A 414 19.36 6.96 -28.22
C ALA A 414 18.33 6.04 -28.91
N LEU A 415 17.05 6.39 -28.76
CA LEU A 415 15.93 5.58 -29.24
C LEU A 415 15.89 5.55 -30.78
N ASP A 416 15.31 4.48 -31.31
CA ASP A 416 14.95 4.43 -32.72
C ASP A 416 13.94 5.54 -33.06
N GLN A 417 14.13 6.21 -34.21
CA GLN A 417 13.33 7.38 -34.59
C GLN A 417 11.85 7.04 -34.86
N ASP A 418 11.56 5.80 -35.30
CA ASP A 418 10.18 5.34 -35.48
C ASP A 418 9.51 5.15 -34.11
N LEU A 419 10.22 4.57 -33.16
CA LEU A 419 9.73 4.44 -31.76
C LEU A 419 9.50 5.81 -31.15
N LEU A 420 10.45 6.74 -31.24
CA LEU A 420 10.32 8.09 -30.68
C LEU A 420 9.12 8.84 -31.27
N THR A 421 8.92 8.74 -32.58
CA THR A 421 7.75 9.34 -33.28
C THR A 421 6.45 8.74 -32.79
N ARG A 422 6.38 7.44 -32.59
CA ARG A 422 5.19 6.75 -32.05
C ARG A 422 4.89 7.17 -30.65
N LEU A 423 5.88 7.23 -29.76
CA LEU A 423 5.76 7.69 -28.37
C LEU A 423 5.18 9.12 -28.36
N GLN A 424 5.78 10.04 -29.10
CA GLN A 424 5.37 11.44 -29.14
C GLN A 424 3.94 11.60 -29.70
N SER A 425 3.59 10.89 -30.78
CA SER A 425 2.27 11.01 -31.41
C SER A 425 1.12 10.52 -30.56
N ALA A 426 1.41 9.64 -29.58
CA ALA A 426 0.43 9.05 -28.67
C ALA A 426 0.55 9.60 -27.23
N CYS A 427 1.40 10.59 -26.97
CA CYS A 427 1.70 11.10 -25.62
C CYS A 427 2.12 9.99 -24.63
N ILE A 428 2.85 8.98 -25.12
CA ILE A 428 3.34 7.88 -24.30
C ILE A 428 4.64 8.31 -23.61
N LEU A 429 4.69 8.14 -22.29
CA LEU A 429 5.90 8.23 -21.50
C LEU A 429 6.65 6.90 -21.55
N TYR A 430 7.98 6.98 -21.49
CA TYR A 430 8.86 5.81 -21.63
C TYR A 430 9.99 5.87 -20.61
N ASP A 431 10.32 4.73 -20.05
CA ASP A 431 11.55 4.54 -19.29
C ASP A 431 12.11 3.14 -19.56
N ARG A 432 13.39 2.91 -19.23
CA ARG A 432 14.07 1.63 -19.45
C ARG A 432 15.16 1.44 -18.40
N ASP A 433 15.22 0.23 -17.86
CA ASP A 433 16.27 -0.25 -16.98
C ASP A 433 16.86 -1.58 -17.49
N GLU A 434 17.65 -2.25 -16.64
CA GLU A 434 18.25 -3.56 -16.95
C GLU A 434 17.20 -4.70 -17.01
N GLN A 435 16.00 -4.49 -16.47
CA GLN A 435 14.93 -5.49 -16.39
C GLN A 435 13.94 -5.38 -17.54
N GLY A 436 13.85 -4.22 -18.20
CA GLY A 436 12.95 -4.03 -19.34
C GLY A 436 12.60 -2.58 -19.66
N GLU A 437 11.54 -2.44 -20.41
CA GLU A 437 11.00 -1.17 -20.89
C GLU A 437 9.63 -0.92 -20.23
N TYR A 438 9.36 0.33 -19.90
CA TYR A 438 8.12 0.75 -19.27
C TYR A 438 7.46 1.86 -20.07
N PHE A 439 6.17 1.70 -20.34
CA PHE A 439 5.39 2.62 -21.15
C PHE A 439 4.13 3.04 -20.39
N GLN A 440 3.75 4.32 -20.47
CA GLN A 440 2.56 4.83 -19.78
C GLN A 440 1.86 5.91 -20.62
N ILE A 441 0.53 5.97 -20.50
CA ILE A 441 -0.30 7.09 -20.96
C ILE A 441 -1.10 7.59 -19.76
N TYR A 442 -1.15 8.88 -19.55
CA TYR A 442 -1.95 9.49 -18.49
C TYR A 442 -3.20 10.19 -19.06
N SER A 443 -4.29 10.12 -18.31
CA SER A 443 -5.42 11.03 -18.51
C SER A 443 -5.07 12.43 -17.98
N PRO A 444 -5.78 13.49 -18.39
CA PRO A 444 -5.85 14.71 -17.60
C PRO A 444 -6.43 14.44 -16.21
N ASN A 445 -6.15 15.34 -15.27
CA ASN A 445 -6.72 15.26 -13.93
C ASN A 445 -8.24 15.39 -13.97
N TYR A 446 -8.89 14.67 -13.08
CA TYR A 446 -10.33 14.72 -12.83
C TYR A 446 -10.57 15.05 -11.36
N GLY A 447 -11.67 15.78 -11.07
CA GLY A 447 -12.00 16.20 -9.71
C GLY A 447 -10.83 16.91 -9.01
N GLU A 448 -10.54 16.53 -7.78
CA GLU A 448 -9.50 17.13 -6.94
C GLU A 448 -8.07 16.64 -7.27
N GLY A 449 -7.83 16.26 -8.51
CA GLY A 449 -6.50 15.86 -8.97
C GLY A 449 -6.29 14.35 -9.14
N PHE A 450 -7.36 13.56 -9.18
CA PHE A 450 -7.34 12.16 -9.56
C PHE A 450 -7.06 11.98 -11.05
N PHE A 451 -6.40 10.87 -11.46
CA PHE A 451 -6.17 10.54 -12.88
C PHE A 451 -6.05 9.02 -13.11
N PHE A 452 -6.19 8.66 -14.39
CA PHE A 452 -5.97 7.30 -14.84
C PHE A 452 -4.65 7.19 -15.62
#